data_6fbeb11a44c7d639c29ed688a02ca35b
#
_entry.id   6fbeb11a44c7d639c29ed688a02ca35b
#
_cell.length_a   1.000
_cell.length_b   1.000
_cell.length_c   1.000
_cell.angle_alpha   90.00
_cell.angle_beta   90.00
_cell.angle_gamma   90.00
#
_symmetry.space_group_name_H-M   'P 1'
#
loop_
_entity.id
_entity.type
_entity.pdbx_description
1 polymer ?
#
loop_
_entity_poly.entity_id
_entity_poly.type
_entity_poly.pdbx_seq_one_letter_code
_entity_poly.pdbx_strand_id
1 'polypeptide(L)'
;MKITLLGTGTSSGVPVLGCDCEVCRSKDPRDNRLRCAAMIETERTRILIDAGPDIRQQLLRVPFRKLDGVLITHIHYDHVGGIDDLRGFCVYGDI
;
A
#
# COMPACT_ATOMS: atom_id res chain seq x y z
N MET A 1 -17.22 8.40 5.26
CA MET A 1 -16.29 7.34 4.82
C MET A 1 -15.18 7.96 3.98
N LYS A 2 -13.96 7.53 4.20
CA LYS A 2 -12.80 8.02 3.45
C LYS A 2 -12.09 6.83 2.82
N ILE A 3 -11.72 6.96 1.55
CA ILE A 3 -10.92 5.96 0.85
C ILE A 3 -9.60 6.61 0.48
N THR A 4 -8.48 6.02 0.92
CA THR A 4 -7.15 6.47 0.57
C THR A 4 -6.52 5.44 -0.36
N LEU A 5 -6.11 5.86 -1.55
CA LEU A 5 -5.37 5.02 -2.47
C LEU A 5 -3.89 5.09 -2.09
N LEU A 6 -3.36 4.02 -1.53
CA LEU A 6 -1.97 3.95 -1.07
C LEU A 6 -1.01 3.64 -2.21
N GLY A 7 -1.50 2.95 -3.22
CA GLY A 7 -0.77 2.67 -4.43
C GLY A 7 -1.71 2.36 -5.57
N THR A 8 -1.34 2.78 -6.77
CA THR A 8 -2.17 2.65 -7.98
C THR A 8 -1.42 1.99 -9.13
N GLY A 9 -0.25 1.45 -8.87
CA GLY A 9 0.55 0.77 -9.87
C GLY A 9 0.18 -0.70 -10.04
N THR A 10 0.76 -1.30 -11.05
CA THR A 10 0.65 -2.74 -11.32
C THR A 10 1.57 -3.53 -10.40
N SER A 11 1.66 -4.84 -10.62
CA SER A 11 2.47 -5.75 -9.82
C SER A 11 3.95 -5.38 -9.74
N SER A 12 4.48 -4.71 -10.74
CA SER A 12 5.90 -4.28 -10.76
C SER A 12 6.09 -2.86 -10.25
N GLY A 13 5.01 -2.11 -10.05
CA GLY A 13 5.10 -0.69 -9.77
C GLY A 13 5.55 0.10 -11.01
N VAL A 14 5.66 1.40 -10.88
CA VAL A 14 6.20 2.29 -11.93
C VAL A 14 7.17 3.25 -11.26
N PRO A 15 8.40 3.41 -11.73
CA PRO A 15 9.01 2.76 -12.90
C PRO A 15 9.31 1.28 -12.67
N VAL A 16 9.28 0.52 -13.75
CA VAL A 16 9.61 -0.91 -13.72
C VAL A 16 11.12 -1.05 -13.90
N LEU A 17 11.73 -1.96 -13.13
CA LEU A 17 13.15 -2.25 -13.26
C LEU A 17 13.51 -2.64 -14.70
N GLY A 18 14.45 -1.91 -15.28
CA GLY A 18 14.93 -2.17 -16.62
C GLY A 18 14.07 -1.59 -17.73
N CYS A 19 12.91 -1.03 -17.41
CA CYS A 19 12.05 -0.42 -18.42
C CYS A 19 12.58 0.96 -18.80
N ASP A 20 12.68 1.20 -20.11
CA ASP A 20 13.22 2.44 -20.69
C ASP A 20 12.15 3.24 -21.43
N CYS A 21 10.88 2.98 -21.19
CA CYS A 21 9.79 3.70 -21.83
C CYS A 21 9.68 5.13 -21.29
N GLU A 22 8.92 5.95 -21.98
CA GLU A 22 8.75 7.36 -21.66
C GLU A 22 8.24 7.57 -20.23
N VAL A 23 7.28 6.78 -19.79
CA VAL A 23 6.71 6.89 -18.44
C VAL A 23 7.70 6.47 -17.37
N CYS A 24 8.39 5.35 -17.57
CA CYS A 24 9.37 4.84 -16.61
C CYS A 24 10.59 5.75 -16.50
N ARG A 25 10.89 6.53 -17.51
CA ARG A 25 11.98 7.51 -17.51
C ARG A 25 11.55 8.87 -17.02
N SER A 26 10.26 9.10 -16.86
CA SER A 26 9.72 10.39 -16.45
C SER A 26 10.21 10.79 -15.06
N LYS A 27 10.41 12.10 -14.87
CA LYS A 27 10.76 12.67 -13.58
C LYS A 27 9.53 13.24 -12.86
N ASP A 28 8.36 13.17 -13.47
CA ASP A 28 7.12 13.62 -12.86
C ASP A 28 6.70 12.63 -11.76
N PRO A 29 6.54 13.09 -10.50
CA PRO A 29 6.14 12.21 -9.40
C PRO A 29 4.81 11.47 -9.67
N ARG A 30 3.94 12.01 -10.50
CA ARG A 30 2.68 11.37 -10.84
C ARG A 30 2.87 10.10 -11.67
N ASP A 31 4.04 9.94 -12.28
CA ASP A 31 4.40 8.73 -13.01
C ASP A 31 5.07 7.68 -12.14
N ASN A 32 5.27 7.98 -10.85
CA ASN A 32 5.76 7.00 -9.87
C ASN A 32 4.57 6.39 -9.17
N ARG A 33 4.40 5.09 -9.31
CA ARG A 33 3.25 4.38 -8.75
C ARG A 33 3.69 3.15 -7.99
N LEU A 34 3.40 3.13 -6.70
CA LEU A 34 3.59 1.96 -5.86
C LEU A 34 2.52 0.93 -6.19
N ARG A 35 2.75 -0.31 -5.80
CA ARG A 35 1.83 -1.41 -6.06
C ARG A 35 0.50 -1.17 -5.36
N CYS A 36 -0.56 -1.74 -5.92
CA CYS A 36 -1.93 -1.43 -5.55
C CYS A 36 -2.25 -1.76 -4.08
N ALA A 37 -2.77 -0.79 -3.37
CA ALA A 37 -3.29 -0.96 -2.02
C ALA A 37 -4.21 0.22 -1.70
N ALA A 38 -5.14 0.01 -0.77
CA ALA A 38 -6.10 1.02 -0.38
C ALA A 38 -6.42 0.93 1.11
N MET A 39 -6.90 2.03 1.66
CA MET A 39 -7.38 2.06 3.04
C MET A 39 -8.78 2.66 3.07
N ILE A 40 -9.68 2.01 3.77
CA ILE A 40 -11.05 2.49 3.97
C ILE A 40 -11.22 2.88 5.43
N GLU A 41 -11.69 4.09 5.67
CA GLU A 41 -11.90 4.61 7.02
C GLU A 41 -13.32 5.12 7.19
N THR A 42 -13.94 4.73 8.31
CA THR A 42 -15.17 5.32 8.80
C THR A 42 -14.85 6.04 10.12
N GLU A 43 -15.87 6.54 10.84
CA GLU A 43 -15.65 7.20 12.14
C GLU A 43 -14.96 6.29 13.16
N ARG A 44 -15.21 4.98 13.08
CA ARG A 44 -14.75 4.02 14.10
C ARG A 44 -13.95 2.84 13.56
N THR A 45 -13.88 2.71 12.24
CA THR A 45 -13.29 1.52 11.63
C THR A 45 -12.27 1.91 10.58
N ARG A 46 -11.17 1.19 10.54
CA ARG A 46 -10.10 1.40 9.59
C ARG A 46 -9.66 0.06 9.05
N ILE A 47 -9.83 -0.14 7.74
CA ILE A 47 -9.56 -1.40 7.05
C ILE A 47 -8.52 -1.16 5.97
N LEU A 48 -7.47 -1.98 5.97
CA LEU A 48 -6.48 -2.01 4.90
C LEU A 48 -6.88 -3.07 3.88
N ILE A 49 -6.77 -2.73 2.61
CA ILE A 49 -7.00 -3.67 1.51
C ILE A 49 -5.67 -3.93 0.84
N ASP A 50 -5.20 -5.15 0.96
CA ASP A 50 -3.91 -5.65 0.48
C ASP A 50 -2.70 -5.06 1.21
N ALA A 51 -1.66 -5.85 1.33
CA ALA A 51 -0.41 -5.50 1.98
C ALA A 51 0.75 -6.05 1.17
N GLY A 52 1.04 -5.38 0.07
CA GLY A 52 2.14 -5.75 -0.81
C GLY A 52 3.50 -5.32 -0.29
N PRO A 53 4.56 -5.51 -1.08
CA PRO A 53 5.93 -5.22 -0.65
C PRO A 53 6.20 -3.73 -0.39
N ASP A 54 5.34 -2.83 -0.87
CA ASP A 54 5.49 -1.39 -0.65
C ASP A 54 4.73 -0.90 0.59
N ILE A 55 4.06 -1.80 1.33
CA ILE A 55 3.13 -1.39 2.39
C ILE A 55 3.79 -0.54 3.47
N ARG A 56 5.04 -0.83 3.82
CA ARG A 56 5.75 -0.05 4.81
C ARG A 56 5.81 1.43 4.41
N GLN A 57 6.33 1.73 3.23
CA GLN A 57 6.42 3.13 2.79
C GLN A 57 5.06 3.75 2.52
N GLN A 58 4.08 2.98 2.11
CA GLN A 58 2.71 3.46 1.93
C GLN A 58 2.10 3.90 3.25
N LEU A 59 2.23 3.10 4.30
CA LEU A 59 1.67 3.41 5.61
C LEU A 59 2.45 4.50 6.35
N LEU A 60 3.74 4.69 6.04
CA LEU A 60 4.52 5.79 6.58
C LEU A 60 4.03 7.17 6.10
N ARG A 61 3.27 7.21 5.02
CA ARG A 61 2.73 8.45 4.45
C ARG A 61 1.40 8.88 5.06
N VAL A 62 0.79 8.04 5.90
CA VAL A 62 -0.49 8.32 6.54
C VAL A 62 -0.30 8.30 8.06
N PRO A 63 -1.18 8.98 8.83
CA PRO A 63 -1.08 8.94 10.28
C PRO A 63 -1.17 7.52 10.81
N PHE A 64 -0.32 7.17 11.77
CA PHE A 64 -0.36 5.87 12.42
C PHE A 64 -1.55 5.82 13.37
N ARG A 65 -2.48 4.93 13.11
CA ARG A 65 -3.68 4.70 13.91
C ARG A 65 -4.00 3.22 13.94
N LYS A 66 -4.83 2.82 14.90
CA LYS A 66 -5.36 1.47 14.99
C LYS A 66 -5.89 0.99 13.63
N LEU A 67 -5.60 -0.25 13.33
CA LEU A 67 -6.11 -0.92 12.14
C LEU A 67 -7.03 -2.05 12.61
N ASP A 68 -8.28 -2.03 12.16
CA ASP A 68 -9.28 -3.01 12.62
C ASP A 68 -9.23 -4.31 11.84
N GLY A 69 -8.75 -4.27 10.61
CA GLY A 69 -8.63 -5.47 9.82
C GLY A 69 -7.85 -5.23 8.54
N VAL A 70 -7.47 -6.34 7.94
CA VAL A 70 -6.79 -6.35 6.65
C VAL A 70 -7.54 -7.34 5.76
N LEU A 71 -7.96 -6.88 4.60
CA LEU A 71 -8.61 -7.73 3.60
C LEU A 71 -7.61 -7.98 2.48
N ILE A 72 -7.36 -9.25 2.20
CA ILE A 72 -6.47 -9.66 1.12
C ILE A 72 -7.33 -10.08 -0.06
N THR A 73 -7.17 -9.42 -1.20
CA THR A 73 -7.95 -9.71 -2.39
C THR A 73 -7.55 -11.04 -3.02
N HIS A 74 -6.25 -11.31 -3.08
CA HIS A 74 -5.70 -12.57 -3.58
C HIS A 74 -4.23 -12.71 -3.15
N ILE A 75 -3.63 -13.86 -3.37
CA ILE A 75 -2.34 -14.21 -2.78
C ILE A 75 -1.13 -13.95 -3.67
N HIS A 76 -1.26 -13.16 -4.73
CA HIS A 76 -0.08 -12.75 -5.50
C HIS A 76 0.84 -11.88 -4.64
N TYR A 77 2.15 -11.96 -4.88
CA TYR A 77 3.15 -11.28 -4.07
C TYR A 77 2.90 -9.78 -3.92
N ASP A 78 2.47 -9.12 -4.99
CA ASP A 78 2.21 -7.68 -4.98
C ASP A 78 1.05 -7.27 -4.07
N HIS A 79 0.27 -8.24 -3.57
CA HIS A 79 -0.85 -8.01 -2.65
C HIS A 79 -0.62 -8.55 -1.24
N VAL A 80 0.38 -9.40 -1.03
CA VAL A 80 0.62 -10.03 0.28
C VAL A 80 2.07 -9.96 0.76
N GLY A 81 3.01 -9.57 -0.10
CA GLY A 81 4.45 -9.67 0.19
C GLY A 81 4.92 -8.79 1.34
N GLY A 82 4.11 -7.84 1.81
CA GLY A 82 4.43 -6.94 2.91
C GLY A 82 3.68 -7.22 4.20
N ILE A 83 2.93 -8.32 4.28
CA ILE A 83 2.12 -8.61 5.48
C ILE A 83 2.95 -8.56 6.76
N ASP A 84 4.19 -9.05 6.72
CA ASP A 84 5.04 -9.08 7.91
C ASP A 84 5.34 -7.68 8.47
N ASP A 85 5.32 -6.65 7.64
CA ASP A 85 5.53 -5.27 8.09
C ASP A 85 4.36 -4.76 8.94
N LEU A 86 3.23 -5.43 8.91
CA LEU A 86 2.07 -5.04 9.73
C LEU A 86 2.25 -5.37 11.21
N ARG A 87 3.31 -6.10 11.58
CA ARG A 87 3.62 -6.40 12.97
C ARG A 87 3.76 -5.15 13.84
N GLY A 88 4.09 -3.99 13.24
CA GLY A 88 4.13 -2.71 13.95
C GLY A 88 2.81 -2.36 14.61
N PHE A 89 1.69 -2.76 14.02
CA PHE A 89 0.38 -2.54 14.60
C PHE A 89 0.12 -3.42 15.83
N CYS A 90 0.79 -4.56 15.92
CA CYS A 90 0.68 -5.44 17.08
C CYS A 90 1.51 -4.93 18.27
N VAL A 91 2.55 -4.14 18.02
CA VAL A 91 3.46 -3.62 19.06
C VAL A 91 3.03 -2.23 19.52
N TYR A 92 2.74 -1.34 18.58
CA TYR A 92 2.47 0.07 18.86
C TYR A 92 1.02 0.47 18.59
N GLY A 93 0.29 -0.32 17.86
CA GLY A 93 -1.13 -0.15 17.64
C GLY A 93 -1.93 -1.08 18.55
N ASP A 94 -3.22 -0.91 18.55
CA ASP A 94 -4.12 -1.71 19.35
C ASP A 94 -4.98 -2.58 18.43
N ILE A 95 -4.37 -3.65 17.97
CA ILE A 95 -5.06 -4.63 17.13
C ILE A 95 -5.49 -5.81 18.00
#